data_230257ad94e33172c16ad6fa0f2c2c3f
#
_entry.id   230257ad94e33172c16ad6fa0f2c2c3f
#
_cell.length_a   1.000
_cell.length_b   1.000
_cell.length_c   1.000
_cell.angle_alpha   90.00
_cell.angle_beta   90.00
_cell.angle_gamma   90.00
#
_symmetry.space_group_name_H-M   'P 1'
#
loop_
_entity.id
_entity.type
_entity.pdbx_description
1 polymer ?
#
loop_
_entity_poly.entity_id
_entity_poly.type
_entity_poly.pdbx_seq_one_letter_code
_entity_poly.pdbx_strand_id
1 'polypeptide(L)'
;MREHDPPISSAARSNRLPEEMRNVATTGWVFFAKKENDNDYHLIIGSTADLETADLMNAEISGLPPRGSRSFSELQDARAEFENLFGDELRSGGYTQFTPTHVRITGCLFYDIDHPAGAVGPRDHAPATAWEIHPITSITPTD
;
A
#
# COMPACT_ATOMS: atom_id res chain seq x y z
N MET A 1 -2.98 -12.95 1.37
CA MET A 1 -1.84 -13.43 2.22
C MET A 1 -2.39 -13.72 3.60
N ARG A 2 -1.96 -14.81 4.27
CA ARG A 2 -2.45 -15.15 5.61
C ARG A 2 -1.71 -14.33 6.66
N GLU A 3 -2.36 -14.10 7.81
CA GLU A 3 -1.70 -13.54 8.99
C GLU A 3 -0.52 -14.42 9.43
N HIS A 4 0.42 -13.82 10.14
CA HIS A 4 1.58 -14.56 10.64
C HIS A 4 1.17 -15.58 11.73
N ASP A 5 1.65 -16.81 11.63
CA ASP A 5 1.39 -17.88 12.59
C ASP A 5 2.73 -18.44 13.09
N PRO A 6 3.05 -18.38 14.41
CA PRO A 6 2.21 -17.81 15.47
C PRO A 6 2.06 -16.28 15.39
N PRO A 7 1.03 -15.71 16.04
CA PRO A 7 0.83 -14.25 16.07
C PRO A 7 2.05 -13.53 16.63
N ILE A 8 2.42 -12.43 15.98
CA ILE A 8 3.57 -11.62 16.39
C ILE A 8 3.16 -10.69 17.52
N SER A 9 3.97 -10.68 18.57
CA SER A 9 3.78 -9.76 19.70
C SER A 9 4.30 -8.37 19.35
N SER A 10 3.59 -7.32 19.79
CA SER A 10 4.05 -5.94 19.69
C SER A 10 5.39 -5.68 20.40
N ALA A 11 5.81 -6.56 21.32
CA ALA A 11 7.14 -6.51 21.93
C ALA A 11 8.28 -6.87 20.95
N ALA A 12 7.98 -7.48 19.81
CA ALA A 12 8.95 -7.84 18.77
C ALA A 12 9.28 -6.71 17.78
N ARG A 13 8.86 -5.49 18.03
CA ARG A 13 8.97 -4.33 17.14
C ARG A 13 10.37 -4.01 16.61
N SER A 14 11.40 -4.44 17.33
CA SER A 14 12.79 -4.15 16.94
C SER A 14 13.33 -5.04 15.83
N ASN A 15 12.65 -6.15 15.49
CA ASN A 15 13.12 -7.13 14.54
C ASN A 15 12.13 -7.24 13.37
N ARG A 16 12.63 -7.03 12.17
CA ARG A 16 11.88 -7.32 10.94
C ARG A 16 11.71 -8.83 10.76
N LEU A 17 10.56 -9.22 10.23
CA LEU A 17 10.33 -10.60 9.84
C LEU A 17 11.18 -10.94 8.60
N PRO A 18 11.59 -12.21 8.41
CA PRO A 18 12.30 -12.63 7.21
C PRO A 18 11.54 -12.28 5.92
N GLU A 19 10.22 -12.33 5.95
CA GLU A 19 9.34 -11.98 4.83
C GLU A 19 9.42 -10.51 4.44
N GLU A 20 9.62 -9.61 5.42
CA GLU A 20 9.76 -8.16 5.19
C GLU A 20 11.07 -7.78 4.48
N MET A 21 12.00 -8.70 4.36
CA MET A 21 13.24 -8.51 3.59
C MET A 21 13.04 -8.77 2.09
N ARG A 22 11.82 -9.05 1.66
CA ARG A 22 11.51 -9.38 0.27
C ARG A 22 10.95 -8.18 -0.47
N ASN A 23 11.51 -7.93 -1.64
CA ASN A 23 10.86 -7.14 -2.67
C ASN A 23 9.86 -8.05 -3.40
N VAL A 24 8.65 -7.57 -3.56
CA VAL A 24 7.58 -8.28 -4.24
C VAL A 24 7.10 -7.48 -5.43
N ALA A 25 6.65 -8.18 -6.45
CA ALA A 25 5.95 -7.60 -7.58
C ALA A 25 4.61 -8.32 -7.74
N THR A 26 3.54 -7.55 -7.89
CA THR A 26 2.19 -8.08 -8.08
C THR A 26 1.40 -7.20 -9.02
N THR A 27 0.28 -7.70 -9.49
CA THR A 27 -0.75 -6.88 -10.15
C THR A 27 -1.97 -6.83 -9.25
N GLY A 28 -2.72 -5.75 -9.34
CA GLY A 28 -3.95 -5.59 -8.58
C GLY A 28 -4.74 -4.37 -9.08
N TRP A 29 -5.91 -4.20 -8.50
CA TRP A 29 -6.84 -3.13 -8.84
C TRP A 29 -6.84 -2.09 -7.73
N VAL A 30 -6.50 -0.84 -8.06
CA VAL A 30 -6.59 0.27 -7.08
C VAL A 30 -8.03 0.70 -6.97
N PHE A 31 -8.58 0.62 -5.76
CA PHE A 31 -9.95 1.03 -5.45
C PHE A 31 -10.03 2.34 -4.68
N PHE A 32 -9.14 2.54 -3.72
CA PHE A 32 -9.15 3.72 -2.86
C PHE A 32 -7.73 4.23 -2.62
N ALA A 33 -7.63 5.53 -2.38
CA ALA A 33 -6.44 6.12 -1.79
C ALA A 33 -6.79 7.28 -0.86
N LYS A 34 -5.88 7.54 0.08
CA LYS A 34 -5.95 8.64 1.03
C LYS A 34 -4.56 9.22 1.23
N LYS A 35 -4.45 10.55 1.22
CA LYS A 35 -3.23 11.23 1.63
C LYS A 35 -3.21 11.37 3.14
N GLU A 36 -2.16 10.90 3.78
CA GLU A 36 -1.95 11.01 5.22
C GLU A 36 -1.18 12.28 5.61
N ASN A 37 -1.17 12.59 6.93
CA ASN A 37 -0.53 13.79 7.45
C ASN A 37 1.00 13.78 7.34
N ASP A 38 1.61 12.60 7.30
CA ASP A 38 3.04 12.38 7.09
C ASP A 38 3.44 12.42 5.62
N ASN A 39 2.49 12.77 4.75
CA ASN A 39 2.64 12.88 3.31
C ASN A 39 2.71 11.54 2.56
N ASP A 40 2.40 10.44 3.21
CA ASP A 40 2.20 9.14 2.56
C ASP A 40 0.84 9.08 1.85
N TYR A 41 0.73 8.21 0.86
CA TYR A 41 -0.56 7.81 0.29
C TYR A 41 -0.85 6.37 0.66
N HIS A 42 -1.92 6.14 1.40
CA HIS A 42 -2.46 4.81 1.65
C HIS A 42 -3.39 4.40 0.52
N LEU A 43 -3.11 3.26 -0.08
CA LEU A 43 -3.89 2.66 -1.16
C LEU A 43 -4.58 1.39 -0.66
N ILE A 44 -5.79 1.15 -1.14
CA ILE A 44 -6.45 -0.15 -1.03
C ILE A 44 -6.44 -0.79 -2.41
N ILE A 45 -5.75 -1.91 -2.52
CA ILE A 45 -5.65 -2.70 -3.75
C ILE A 45 -6.40 -4.02 -3.59
N GLY A 46 -6.96 -4.52 -4.67
CA GLY A 46 -7.72 -5.77 -4.67
C GLY A 46 -7.26 -6.75 -5.72
N SER A 47 -7.59 -8.01 -5.51
CA SER A 47 -7.22 -9.14 -6.37
C SER A 47 -8.02 -9.21 -7.69
N THR A 48 -9.19 -8.57 -7.72
CA THR A 48 -10.10 -8.52 -8.90
C THR A 48 -10.65 -7.11 -9.07
N ALA A 49 -11.29 -6.84 -10.21
CA ALA A 49 -11.95 -5.55 -10.49
C ALA A 49 -13.25 -5.34 -9.70
N ASP A 50 -13.80 -6.38 -9.11
CA ASP A 50 -15.03 -6.34 -8.34
C ASP A 50 -14.72 -6.18 -6.86
N LEU A 51 -14.99 -5.01 -6.31
CA LEU A 51 -14.71 -4.64 -4.93
C LEU A 51 -15.38 -5.58 -3.90
N GLU A 52 -16.58 -6.09 -4.23
CA GLU A 52 -17.35 -6.94 -3.29
C GLU A 52 -16.76 -8.35 -3.16
N THR A 53 -15.96 -8.78 -4.14
CA THR A 53 -15.37 -10.12 -4.15
C THR A 53 -13.85 -10.10 -4.06
N ALA A 54 -13.22 -8.92 -4.12
CA ALA A 54 -11.77 -8.78 -4.07
C ALA A 54 -11.21 -9.10 -2.68
N ASP A 55 -10.11 -9.85 -2.64
CA ASP A 55 -9.23 -9.84 -1.48
C ASP A 55 -8.46 -8.52 -1.47
N LEU A 56 -8.58 -7.78 -0.38
CA LEU A 56 -8.01 -6.44 -0.24
C LEU A 56 -6.70 -6.45 0.54
N MET A 57 -5.79 -5.55 0.16
CA MET A 57 -4.52 -5.31 0.82
C MET A 57 -4.22 -3.82 0.86
N ASN A 58 -3.58 -3.35 1.93
CA ASN A 58 -2.98 -2.02 1.99
C ASN A 58 -1.68 -1.97 1.18
N ALA A 59 -1.43 -0.83 0.57
CA ALA A 59 -0.15 -0.51 -0.04
C ALA A 59 0.14 0.97 0.16
N GLU A 60 1.42 1.36 0.28
CA GLU A 60 1.77 2.74 0.57
C GLU A 60 2.79 3.32 -0.39
N ILE A 61 2.47 4.51 -0.89
CA ILE A 61 3.43 5.41 -1.52
C ILE A 61 3.99 6.30 -0.42
N SER A 62 5.22 6.11 -0.05
CA SER A 62 5.86 6.89 1.02
C SER A 62 6.07 8.35 0.64
N GLY A 63 6.04 9.21 1.64
CA GLY A 63 6.62 10.55 1.56
C GLY A 63 8.10 10.49 1.17
N LEU A 64 8.60 11.54 0.55
CA LEU A 64 9.96 11.53 0.05
C LEU A 64 10.98 11.62 1.19
N PRO A 65 11.98 10.73 1.22
CA PRO A 65 13.10 10.82 2.13
C PRO A 65 13.99 12.01 1.76
N PRO A 66 14.99 12.36 2.59
CA PRO A 66 15.95 13.41 2.24
C PRO A 66 16.60 13.16 0.87
N ARG A 67 16.81 14.24 0.11
CA ARG A 67 17.56 14.18 -1.15
C ARG A 67 18.95 13.62 -0.88
N GLY A 68 19.39 12.65 -1.63
CA GLY A 68 20.65 11.96 -1.42
C GLY A 68 20.54 10.63 -0.70
N SER A 69 19.35 10.26 -0.17
CA SER A 69 19.12 8.88 0.21
C SER A 69 19.10 7.97 -1.02
N ARG A 70 19.52 6.71 -0.84
CA ARG A 70 19.61 5.74 -1.97
C ARG A 70 18.27 5.47 -2.63
N SER A 71 17.19 5.56 -1.88
CA SER A 71 15.82 5.28 -2.35
C SER A 71 15.10 6.51 -2.87
N PHE A 72 15.69 7.72 -2.82
CA PHE A 72 14.99 8.96 -3.17
C PHE A 72 14.43 8.92 -4.60
N SER A 73 15.25 8.61 -5.58
CA SER A 73 14.86 8.62 -7.00
C SER A 73 13.72 7.62 -7.26
N GLU A 74 13.86 6.41 -6.75
CA GLU A 74 12.88 5.35 -6.93
C GLU A 74 11.52 5.69 -6.29
N LEU A 75 11.53 6.21 -5.06
CA LEU A 75 10.31 6.64 -4.37
C LEU A 75 9.70 7.89 -5.02
N GLN A 76 10.52 8.79 -5.53
CA GLN A 76 10.04 9.95 -6.29
C GLN A 76 9.33 9.53 -7.58
N ASP A 77 9.90 8.59 -8.33
CA ASP A 77 9.32 8.09 -9.58
C ASP A 77 7.99 7.36 -9.31
N ALA A 78 7.94 6.50 -8.30
CA ALA A 78 6.71 5.82 -7.90
C ALA A 78 5.62 6.81 -7.49
N ARG A 79 5.97 7.84 -6.73
CA ARG A 79 5.05 8.89 -6.31
C ARG A 79 4.54 9.71 -7.49
N ALA A 80 5.42 10.10 -8.40
CA ALA A 80 5.04 10.85 -9.60
C ALA A 80 4.09 10.05 -10.48
N GLU A 81 4.32 8.76 -10.65
CA GLU A 81 3.44 7.90 -11.45
C GLU A 81 2.07 7.71 -10.77
N PHE A 82 2.03 7.51 -9.46
CA PHE A 82 0.77 7.47 -8.72
C PHE A 82 -0.02 8.77 -8.89
N GLU A 83 0.62 9.93 -8.71
CA GLU A 83 -0.01 11.24 -8.86
C GLU A 83 -0.48 11.49 -10.31
N ASN A 84 0.24 10.95 -11.29
CA ASN A 84 -0.14 10.99 -12.70
C ASN A 84 -1.41 10.19 -12.98
N LEU A 85 -1.53 9.00 -12.37
CA LEU A 85 -2.67 8.11 -12.56
C LEU A 85 -3.93 8.56 -11.80
N PHE A 86 -3.76 9.09 -10.59
CA PHE A 86 -4.87 9.28 -9.64
C PHE A 86 -4.97 10.69 -9.07
N GLY A 87 -3.96 11.54 -9.25
CA GLY A 87 -3.85 12.84 -8.59
C GLY A 87 -5.03 13.78 -8.85
N ASP A 88 -5.55 13.78 -10.07
CA ASP A 88 -6.68 14.64 -10.46
C ASP A 88 -8.00 14.25 -9.78
N GLU A 89 -8.15 12.98 -9.42
CA GLU A 89 -9.35 12.47 -8.74
C GLU A 89 -9.22 12.50 -7.21
N LEU A 90 -7.99 12.54 -6.69
CA LEU A 90 -7.70 12.44 -5.26
C LEU A 90 -8.25 13.66 -4.50
N ARG A 91 -9.10 13.39 -3.51
CA ARG A 91 -9.71 14.40 -2.66
C ARG A 91 -9.01 14.48 -1.30
N SER A 92 -9.03 15.65 -0.68
CA SER A 92 -8.54 15.84 0.69
C SER A 92 -9.56 15.34 1.72
N GLY A 93 -9.06 14.90 2.88
CA GLY A 93 -9.89 14.67 4.06
C GLY A 93 -10.50 13.27 4.19
N GLY A 94 -9.98 12.26 3.49
CA GLY A 94 -10.47 10.89 3.61
C GLY A 94 -10.09 10.04 2.41
N TYR A 95 -10.59 8.82 2.37
CA TYR A 95 -10.42 7.94 1.21
C TYR A 95 -11.22 8.46 0.02
N THR A 96 -10.55 8.53 -1.12
CA THR A 96 -11.19 8.70 -2.43
C THR A 96 -11.37 7.34 -3.06
N GLN A 97 -12.57 7.05 -3.53
CA GLN A 97 -12.85 5.86 -4.33
C GLN A 97 -12.64 6.16 -5.80
N PHE A 98 -11.88 5.32 -6.49
CA PHE A 98 -11.62 5.40 -7.91
C PHE A 98 -12.44 4.39 -8.71
N THR A 99 -12.59 4.64 -10.00
CA THR A 99 -12.90 3.56 -10.93
C THR A 99 -11.75 2.54 -10.86
N PRO A 100 -12.03 1.23 -10.65
CA PRO A 100 -10.98 0.25 -10.48
C PRO A 100 -9.97 0.28 -11.62
N THR A 101 -8.72 0.56 -11.30
CA THR A 101 -7.62 0.69 -12.26
C THR A 101 -6.61 -0.42 -12.04
N HIS A 102 -6.35 -1.20 -13.08
CA HIS A 102 -5.42 -2.32 -13.01
C HIS A 102 -3.98 -1.82 -13.10
N VAL A 103 -3.17 -2.17 -12.11
CA VAL A 103 -1.77 -1.72 -12.01
C VAL A 103 -0.84 -2.88 -11.68
N ARG A 104 0.42 -2.73 -12.10
CA ARG A 104 1.53 -3.52 -11.58
C ARG A 104 2.24 -2.70 -10.50
N ILE A 105 2.45 -3.31 -9.34
CA ILE A 105 3.11 -2.70 -8.18
C ILE A 105 4.33 -3.52 -7.83
N THR A 106 5.42 -2.84 -7.52
CA THR A 106 6.64 -3.41 -6.93
C THR A 106 6.93 -2.67 -5.64
N GLY A 107 7.39 -3.36 -4.62
CA GLY A 107 7.73 -2.76 -3.34
C GLY A 107 8.21 -3.77 -2.32
N CYS A 108 8.41 -3.31 -1.10
CA CYS A 108 8.80 -4.16 0.02
C CYS A 108 7.57 -4.73 0.70
N LEU A 109 7.63 -6.01 1.07
CA LEU A 109 6.62 -6.59 1.94
C LEU A 109 6.83 -6.06 3.37
N PHE A 110 5.76 -5.68 4.03
CA PHE A 110 5.76 -5.14 5.37
C PHE A 110 4.62 -5.74 6.21
N TYR A 111 4.90 -6.06 7.47
CA TYR A 111 3.87 -6.50 8.42
C TYR A 111 3.59 -5.37 9.42
N ASP A 112 2.42 -4.76 9.31
CA ASP A 112 2.02 -3.65 10.17
C ASP A 112 1.52 -4.18 11.53
N ILE A 113 2.44 -4.30 12.47
CA ILE A 113 2.17 -4.80 13.81
C ILE A 113 1.35 -3.82 14.66
N ASP A 114 1.36 -2.54 14.30
CA ASP A 114 0.67 -1.48 15.05
C ASP A 114 -0.80 -1.35 14.62
N HIS A 115 -1.14 -1.79 13.42
CA HIS A 115 -2.49 -1.78 12.87
C HIS A 115 -2.93 -3.20 12.50
N PRO A 116 -3.64 -3.88 13.39
CA PRO A 116 -4.13 -5.23 13.11
C PRO A 116 -5.07 -5.25 11.90
N ALA A 117 -5.27 -6.43 11.35
CA ALA A 117 -6.20 -6.66 10.24
C ALA A 117 -7.56 -5.97 10.45
N GLY A 118 -8.03 -5.26 9.44
CA GLY A 118 -9.28 -4.51 9.48
C GLY A 118 -9.20 -3.13 10.15
N ALA A 119 -8.03 -2.71 10.66
CA ALA A 119 -7.88 -1.43 11.36
C ALA A 119 -7.68 -0.24 10.42
N VAL A 120 -7.08 -0.46 9.24
CA VAL A 120 -6.75 0.59 8.28
C VAL A 120 -7.51 0.37 6.98
N GLY A 121 -8.22 1.39 6.54
CA GLY A 121 -9.00 1.35 5.30
C GLY A 121 -10.35 2.08 5.42
N PRO A 122 -11.09 2.18 4.31
CA PRO A 122 -12.47 2.67 4.34
C PRO A 122 -13.34 1.77 5.23
N ARG A 123 -14.37 2.36 5.84
CA ARG A 123 -15.18 1.72 6.89
C ARG A 123 -15.63 0.28 6.56
N ASP A 124 -16.09 0.05 5.33
CA ASP A 124 -16.66 -1.24 4.91
C ASP A 124 -15.69 -2.07 4.03
N HIS A 125 -14.50 -1.55 3.76
CA HIS A 125 -13.51 -2.14 2.85
C HIS A 125 -12.09 -2.09 3.43
N ALA A 126 -11.96 -2.23 4.75
CA ALA A 126 -10.65 -2.37 5.38
C ALA A 126 -10.08 -3.78 5.11
N PRO A 127 -8.82 -3.89 4.64
CA PRO A 127 -8.19 -5.18 4.39
C PRO A 127 -8.17 -6.09 5.61
N ALA A 128 -8.49 -7.37 5.42
CA ALA A 128 -8.49 -8.38 6.46
C ALA A 128 -7.09 -8.99 6.71
N THR A 129 -6.04 -8.23 6.47
CA THR A 129 -4.64 -8.62 6.70
C THR A 129 -3.84 -7.43 7.19
N ALA A 130 -2.84 -7.68 8.04
CA ALA A 130 -1.83 -6.71 8.45
C ALA A 130 -0.62 -6.67 7.50
N TRP A 131 -0.55 -7.55 6.51
CA TRP A 131 0.46 -7.47 5.46
C TRP A 131 0.13 -6.37 4.47
N GLU A 132 1.16 -5.62 4.08
CA GLU A 132 1.07 -4.55 3.11
C GLU A 132 2.31 -4.47 2.23
N ILE A 133 2.24 -3.71 1.15
CA ILE A 133 3.40 -3.35 0.33
C ILE A 133 3.81 -1.93 0.72
N HIS A 134 4.92 -1.80 1.45
CA HIS A 134 5.40 -0.54 1.98
C HIS A 134 6.94 -0.48 2.08
N PRO A 135 7.60 0.45 1.39
CA PRO A 135 7.04 1.36 0.40
C PRO A 135 6.81 0.70 -0.96
N ILE A 136 5.89 1.25 -1.71
CA ILE A 136 5.81 1.01 -3.15
C ILE A 136 7.01 1.69 -3.81
N THR A 137 7.76 0.94 -4.61
CA THR A 137 8.94 1.42 -5.34
C THR A 137 8.68 1.60 -6.84
N SER A 138 7.60 1.01 -7.34
CA SER A 138 7.12 1.22 -8.71
C SER A 138 5.61 0.93 -8.77
N ILE A 139 4.88 1.76 -9.50
CA ILE A 139 3.49 1.54 -9.86
C ILE A 139 3.31 1.92 -11.33
N THR A 140 2.73 1.05 -12.12
CA THR A 140 2.48 1.29 -13.56
C THR A 140 1.13 0.72 -13.95
N PRO A 141 0.38 1.39 -14.86
CA PRO A 141 -0.85 0.81 -15.37
C PRO A 141 -0.54 -0.48 -16.15
N THR A 142 -1.49 -1.40 -16.12
CA THR A 142 -1.47 -2.60 -16.98
C THR A 142 -2.62 -2.50 -17.98
N ASP A 143 -2.38 -3.02 -19.17
CA ASP A 143 -3.40 -3.12 -20.22
C ASP A 143 -4.49 -4.15 -19.86
#